data_5e4e90a52d03ab7e4dc20201629986e9
#
_entry.id   5e4e90a52d03ab7e4dc20201629986e9
#
_cell.length_a   1.000
_cell.length_b   1.000
_cell.length_c   1.000
_cell.angle_alpha   90.00
_cell.angle_beta   90.00
_cell.angle_gamma   90.00
#
_symmetry.space_group_name_H-M   'P 1'
#
loop_
_entity.id
_entity.type
_entity.pdbx_description
1 polymer ?
#
loop_
_entity_poly.entity_id
_entity_poly.type
_entity_poly.pdbx_seq_one_letter_code
_entity_poly.pdbx_strand_id
1 'polypeptide(L)'
;MRAPGQRYRKRRPLPAFLLILVLGVAATVVWLKVMNEDNEVTGAQHCPPPPPAKAAASGAKPAPTLGKPLEPEALDRTEPAAPSSALVRVVNASGQRGQARLVTETLRGLGFTQVAEPANDVLYGEKMPCRAQIRFGAQGTAAARTLSLVEPCAELIRDERQDATVDVALGENFDDLEPNRPARTLLEQLNDFAKQNPPTQGGLQADAPQPKLDATFLAAARNVKC
;
A
#
# COMPACT_ATOMS: atom_id res chain seq x y z
N MET A 1 -14.30 82.78 22.92
CA MET A 1 -13.29 81.85 22.41
C MET A 1 -14.05 80.70 21.77
N ARG A 2 -14.03 80.52 20.44
CA ARG A 2 -14.71 79.44 19.71
C ARG A 2 -13.67 78.36 19.37
N ALA A 3 -13.89 77.10 19.79
CA ALA A 3 -13.07 75.98 19.48
C ALA A 3 -13.19 75.61 17.98
N PRO A 4 -12.11 75.23 17.28
CA PRO A 4 -12.15 74.86 15.89
C PRO A 4 -12.73 73.44 15.74
N GLY A 5 -13.84 73.33 14.94
CA GLY A 5 -14.47 72.05 14.64
C GLY A 5 -13.55 71.15 13.87
N GLN A 6 -13.28 69.96 14.41
CA GLN A 6 -12.56 68.90 13.71
C GLN A 6 -13.37 68.41 12.50
N ARG A 7 -12.88 68.64 11.30
CA ARG A 7 -13.46 68.07 10.06
C ARG A 7 -13.20 66.58 10.00
N TYR A 8 -14.19 65.76 10.33
CA TYR A 8 -14.16 64.28 10.14
C TYR A 8 -14.01 63.97 8.65
N ARG A 9 -12.81 63.53 8.23
CA ARG A 9 -12.52 63.15 6.86
C ARG A 9 -13.17 61.77 6.56
N LYS A 10 -14.28 61.77 5.84
CA LYS A 10 -15.04 60.59 5.43
C LYS A 10 -14.14 59.67 4.62
N ARG A 11 -13.52 58.67 5.27
CA ARG A 11 -12.72 57.64 4.59
C ARG A 11 -13.63 56.79 3.75
N ARG A 12 -13.36 56.67 2.45
CA ARG A 12 -14.11 55.80 1.57
C ARG A 12 -13.69 54.34 1.85
N PRO A 13 -14.57 53.45 2.34
CA PRO A 13 -14.20 52.09 2.73
C PRO A 13 -13.99 51.17 1.51
N LEU A 14 -14.24 51.63 0.29
CA LEU A 14 -14.13 50.89 -0.94
C LEU A 14 -12.82 50.11 -1.11
N PRO A 15 -11.60 50.69 -0.90
CA PRO A 15 -10.38 49.93 -1.07
C PRO A 15 -10.20 48.80 -0.03
N ALA A 16 -10.73 49.00 1.19
CA ALA A 16 -10.70 47.95 2.23
C ALA A 16 -11.61 46.76 1.87
N PHE A 17 -12.81 47.03 1.33
CA PHE A 17 -13.71 45.97 0.86
C PHE A 17 -13.14 45.19 -0.33
N LEU A 18 -12.48 45.85 -1.28
CA LEU A 18 -11.80 45.21 -2.40
C LEU A 18 -10.66 44.28 -1.91
N LEU A 19 -9.88 44.71 -0.95
CA LEU A 19 -8.79 43.93 -0.39
C LEU A 19 -9.30 42.68 0.34
N ILE A 20 -10.37 42.80 1.13
CA ILE A 20 -11.02 41.69 1.82
C ILE A 20 -11.60 40.69 0.82
N LEU A 21 -12.22 41.17 -0.27
CA LEU A 21 -12.79 40.31 -1.31
C LEU A 21 -11.69 39.53 -2.05
N VAL A 22 -10.58 40.16 -2.40
CA VAL A 22 -9.43 39.49 -3.04
C VAL A 22 -8.81 38.44 -2.13
N LEU A 23 -8.63 38.76 -0.83
CA LEU A 23 -8.13 37.79 0.16
C LEU A 23 -9.10 36.64 0.37
N GLY A 24 -10.42 36.89 0.38
CA GLY A 24 -11.45 35.85 0.48
C GLY A 24 -11.43 34.90 -0.71
N VAL A 25 -11.32 35.42 -1.95
CA VAL A 25 -11.19 34.62 -3.16
C VAL A 25 -9.90 33.81 -3.16
N ALA A 26 -8.77 34.42 -2.78
CA ALA A 26 -7.49 33.71 -2.69
C ALA A 26 -7.54 32.60 -1.64
N ALA A 27 -8.12 32.83 -0.47
CA ALA A 27 -8.29 31.84 0.56
C ALA A 27 -9.20 30.69 0.08
N THR A 28 -10.28 30.98 -0.63
CA THR A 28 -11.20 29.96 -1.19
C THR A 28 -10.49 29.10 -2.24
N VAL A 29 -9.67 29.71 -3.12
CA VAL A 29 -8.91 28.96 -4.14
C VAL A 29 -7.87 28.06 -3.48
N VAL A 30 -7.16 28.53 -2.46
CA VAL A 30 -6.21 27.72 -1.70
C VAL A 30 -6.92 26.57 -1.00
N TRP A 31 -8.07 26.83 -0.35
CA TRP A 31 -8.87 25.78 0.29
C TRP A 31 -9.37 24.73 -0.69
N LEU A 32 -9.88 25.15 -1.84
CA LEU A 32 -10.32 24.23 -2.90
C LEU A 32 -9.16 23.41 -3.45
N LYS A 33 -7.96 23.98 -3.61
CA LYS A 33 -6.78 23.20 -4.01
C LYS A 33 -6.39 22.20 -2.95
N VAL A 34 -6.26 22.60 -1.69
CA VAL A 34 -5.91 21.70 -0.58
C VAL A 34 -6.94 20.57 -0.43
N MET A 35 -8.23 20.89 -0.53
CA MET A 35 -9.29 19.85 -0.45
C MET A 35 -9.33 18.94 -1.68
N ASN A 36 -8.89 19.39 -2.86
CA ASN A 36 -8.78 18.54 -4.05
C ASN A 36 -7.51 17.69 -4.04
N GLU A 37 -6.40 18.18 -3.50
CA GLU A 37 -5.17 17.38 -3.34
C GLU A 37 -5.38 16.22 -2.36
N ASP A 38 -6.25 16.39 -1.34
CA ASP A 38 -6.63 15.31 -0.42
C ASP A 38 -7.49 14.19 -1.07
N ASN A 39 -8.02 14.39 -2.28
CA ASN A 39 -8.84 13.41 -2.99
C ASN A 39 -8.06 12.58 -4.05
N GLU A 40 -6.80 12.89 -4.32
CA GLU A 40 -6.00 12.15 -5.33
C GLU A 40 -5.09 11.05 -4.76
N VAL A 41 -5.06 10.83 -3.44
CA VAL A 41 -4.18 9.83 -2.82
C VAL A 41 -4.99 8.75 -2.10
N THR A 42 -6.03 8.23 -2.71
CA THR A 42 -6.77 7.05 -2.24
C THR A 42 -6.43 5.82 -3.09
N GLY A 43 -5.15 5.62 -3.42
CA GLY A 43 -4.71 4.47 -4.20
C GLY A 43 -3.27 4.09 -3.89
N ALA A 44 -2.91 2.83 -4.14
CA ALA A 44 -1.53 2.39 -4.10
C ALA A 44 -0.65 3.30 -4.98
N GLN A 45 0.49 3.74 -4.45
CA GLN A 45 1.41 4.58 -5.21
C GLN A 45 1.99 3.78 -6.38
N HIS A 46 1.85 4.32 -7.59
CA HIS A 46 2.47 3.71 -8.75
C HIS A 46 4.00 3.83 -8.68
N CYS A 47 4.69 2.70 -8.80
CA CYS A 47 6.14 2.66 -8.82
C CYS A 47 6.67 2.84 -10.25
N PRO A 48 7.61 3.76 -10.51
CA PRO A 48 8.27 3.83 -11.80
C PRO A 48 8.92 2.49 -12.18
N PRO A 49 9.02 2.15 -13.48
CA PRO A 49 9.64 0.90 -13.90
C PRO A 49 11.10 0.80 -13.42
N PRO A 50 11.60 -0.41 -13.12
CA PRO A 50 12.98 -0.60 -12.73
C PRO A 50 13.96 -0.15 -13.82
N PRO A 51 15.19 0.24 -13.46
CA PRO A 51 16.21 0.57 -14.43
C PRO A 51 16.47 -0.62 -15.36
N PRO A 52 16.83 -0.39 -16.64
CA PRO A 52 17.10 -1.46 -17.57
C PRO A 52 18.18 -2.38 -17.00
N ALA A 53 17.93 -3.68 -17.05
CA ALA A 53 18.90 -4.67 -16.60
C ALA A 53 20.22 -4.50 -17.37
N LYS A 54 21.34 -4.48 -16.67
CA LYS A 54 22.65 -4.52 -17.32
C LYS A 54 22.71 -5.77 -18.18
N ALA A 55 23.15 -5.61 -19.44
CA ALA A 55 23.28 -6.72 -20.37
C ALA A 55 24.04 -7.88 -19.70
N ALA A 56 23.38 -9.03 -19.59
CA ALA A 56 24.00 -10.21 -19.03
C ALA A 56 25.14 -10.67 -19.95
N ALA A 57 26.24 -11.10 -19.36
CA ALA A 57 27.30 -11.74 -20.11
C ALA A 57 26.73 -12.95 -20.87
N SER A 58 27.27 -13.23 -22.09
CA SER A 58 26.81 -14.34 -22.92
C SER A 58 26.80 -15.66 -22.14
N GLY A 59 25.58 -16.28 -22.00
CA GLY A 59 25.38 -17.51 -21.23
C GLY A 59 24.81 -17.34 -19.83
N ALA A 60 24.59 -16.11 -19.35
CA ALA A 60 23.93 -15.88 -18.07
C ALA A 60 22.40 -16.09 -18.18
N LYS A 61 21.77 -16.52 -17.04
CA LYS A 61 20.31 -16.62 -16.95
C LYS A 61 19.69 -15.25 -17.23
N PRO A 62 18.57 -15.19 -17.99
CA PRO A 62 17.86 -13.93 -18.22
C PRO A 62 17.61 -13.18 -16.92
N ALA A 63 17.83 -11.87 -16.92
CA ALA A 63 17.53 -11.05 -15.78
C ALA A 63 16.02 -11.12 -15.49
N PRO A 64 15.59 -11.17 -14.21
CA PRO A 64 14.19 -11.14 -13.87
C PRO A 64 13.56 -9.83 -14.37
N THR A 65 12.35 -9.92 -14.87
CA THR A 65 11.57 -8.77 -15.35
C THR A 65 10.46 -8.45 -14.35
N LEU A 66 10.14 -7.16 -14.21
CA LEU A 66 8.96 -6.76 -13.46
C LEU A 66 7.72 -7.28 -14.20
N GLY A 67 6.76 -7.80 -13.44
CA GLY A 67 5.47 -8.22 -13.98
C GLY A 67 4.60 -7.01 -14.40
N LYS A 68 3.32 -7.28 -14.60
CA LYS A 68 2.33 -6.25 -14.96
C LYS A 68 1.74 -5.62 -13.71
N PRO A 69 1.69 -4.28 -13.61
CA PRO A 69 0.95 -3.61 -12.55
C PRO A 69 -0.55 -3.90 -12.70
N LEU A 70 -1.22 -4.04 -11.58
CA LEU A 70 -2.67 -4.22 -11.48
C LEU A 70 -3.29 -3.01 -10.79
N GLU A 71 -4.57 -2.79 -11.07
CA GLU A 71 -5.34 -1.80 -10.33
C GLU A 71 -5.42 -2.18 -8.83
N PRO A 72 -5.48 -1.21 -7.94
CA PRO A 72 -5.54 -1.45 -6.49
C PRO A 72 -6.67 -2.42 -6.08
N GLU A 73 -7.80 -2.38 -6.77
CA GLU A 73 -9.00 -3.18 -6.51
C GLU A 73 -8.98 -4.56 -7.19
N ALA A 74 -7.93 -4.88 -7.95
CA ALA A 74 -7.87 -6.11 -8.75
C ALA A 74 -8.06 -7.40 -7.93
N LEU A 75 -7.70 -7.36 -6.64
CA LEU A 75 -7.84 -8.49 -5.73
C LEU A 75 -9.08 -8.44 -4.83
N ASP A 76 -9.96 -7.46 -4.96
CA ASP A 76 -11.10 -7.28 -4.04
C ASP A 76 -12.11 -8.42 -4.05
N ARG A 77 -12.21 -9.12 -5.18
CA ARG A 77 -13.04 -10.32 -5.32
C ARG A 77 -12.32 -11.63 -4.98
N THR A 78 -11.03 -11.54 -4.68
CA THR A 78 -10.22 -12.70 -4.29
C THR A 78 -10.39 -12.97 -2.81
N GLU A 79 -10.62 -14.21 -2.45
CA GLU A 79 -10.65 -14.62 -1.06
C GLU A 79 -9.24 -14.61 -0.47
N PRO A 80 -9.01 -13.95 0.66
CA PRO A 80 -7.68 -13.88 1.26
C PRO A 80 -7.28 -15.22 1.87
N ALA A 81 -6.04 -15.62 1.68
CA ALA A 81 -5.48 -16.80 2.35
C ALA A 81 -5.22 -16.52 3.83
N ALA A 82 -5.23 -17.56 4.66
CA ALA A 82 -4.78 -17.43 6.03
C ALA A 82 -3.29 -17.01 6.07
N PRO A 83 -2.88 -16.07 6.93
CA PRO A 83 -1.49 -15.66 7.08
C PRO A 83 -0.53 -16.85 7.30
N SER A 84 -0.96 -17.85 8.06
CA SER A 84 -0.18 -19.06 8.33
C SER A 84 0.08 -19.95 7.10
N SER A 85 -0.71 -19.81 6.03
CA SER A 85 -0.53 -20.55 4.78
C SER A 85 0.14 -19.76 3.66
N ALA A 86 0.31 -18.45 3.84
CA ALA A 86 0.91 -17.56 2.86
C ALA A 86 2.43 -17.72 2.84
N LEU A 87 2.98 -18.05 1.66
CA LEU A 87 4.42 -18.07 1.42
C LEU A 87 4.90 -16.65 1.10
N VAL A 88 5.58 -16.01 2.00
CA VAL A 88 5.98 -14.60 1.87
C VAL A 88 7.49 -14.47 1.90
N ARG A 89 8.03 -13.56 1.08
CA ARG A 89 9.41 -13.11 1.14
C ARG A 89 9.44 -11.59 1.13
N VAL A 90 10.17 -10.99 2.06
CA VAL A 90 10.41 -9.54 2.05
C VAL A 90 11.70 -9.25 1.33
N VAL A 91 11.66 -8.34 0.34
CA VAL A 91 12.83 -7.92 -0.42
C VAL A 91 13.07 -6.42 -0.26
N ASN A 92 14.31 -6.07 0.01
CA ASN A 92 14.70 -4.69 0.28
C ASN A 92 15.11 -3.97 -1.00
N ALA A 93 14.36 -2.94 -1.37
CA ALA A 93 14.67 -2.00 -2.44
C ALA A 93 14.72 -0.55 -1.94
N SER A 94 14.76 -0.33 -0.61
CA SER A 94 14.73 1.00 0.01
C SER A 94 16.12 1.62 0.24
N GLY A 95 17.19 0.82 0.16
CA GLY A 95 18.52 1.23 0.55
C GLY A 95 18.75 1.27 2.08
N GLN A 96 17.71 1.09 2.89
CA GLN A 96 17.83 1.09 4.36
C GLN A 96 18.19 -0.30 4.88
N ARG A 97 19.36 -0.40 5.52
CA ARG A 97 19.83 -1.67 6.07
C ARG A 97 18.94 -2.18 7.19
N GLY A 98 18.58 -3.46 7.13
CA GLY A 98 17.81 -4.13 8.17
C GLY A 98 16.30 -3.94 8.07
N GLN A 99 15.78 -3.06 7.21
CA GLN A 99 14.35 -2.81 7.08
C GLN A 99 13.55 -4.05 6.70
N ALA A 100 14.01 -4.83 5.70
CA ALA A 100 13.33 -6.07 5.31
C ALA A 100 13.31 -7.10 6.46
N ARG A 101 14.34 -7.15 7.31
CA ARG A 101 14.35 -8.01 8.48
C ARG A 101 13.30 -7.57 9.51
N LEU A 102 13.20 -6.27 9.78
CA LEU A 102 12.20 -5.73 10.70
C LEU A 102 10.79 -6.07 10.22
N VAL A 103 10.49 -5.84 8.93
CA VAL A 103 9.19 -6.18 8.33
C VAL A 103 8.92 -7.68 8.36
N THR A 104 9.95 -8.52 8.16
CA THR A 104 9.84 -9.98 8.30
C THR A 104 9.38 -10.37 9.70
N GLU A 105 9.97 -9.79 10.74
CA GLU A 105 9.57 -10.06 12.14
C GLU A 105 8.16 -9.52 12.43
N THR A 106 7.80 -8.35 11.90
CA THR A 106 6.43 -7.80 12.02
C THR A 106 5.40 -8.74 11.38
N LEU A 107 5.66 -9.25 10.18
CA LEU A 107 4.78 -10.23 9.51
C LEU A 107 4.63 -11.53 10.33
N ARG A 108 5.73 -12.03 10.91
CA ARG A 108 5.68 -13.19 11.80
C ARG A 108 4.80 -12.92 13.03
N GLY A 109 4.92 -11.73 13.62
CA GLY A 109 4.05 -11.26 14.72
C GLY A 109 2.56 -11.15 14.34
N LEU A 110 2.25 -10.91 13.06
CA LEU A 110 0.89 -10.90 12.52
C LEU A 110 0.35 -12.30 12.14
N GLY A 111 1.13 -13.35 12.38
CA GLY A 111 0.72 -14.73 12.17
C GLY A 111 1.12 -15.34 10.83
N PHE A 112 1.97 -14.68 10.04
CA PHE A 112 2.58 -15.28 8.87
C PHE A 112 3.71 -16.22 9.30
N THR A 113 3.47 -17.53 9.24
CA THR A 113 4.44 -18.54 9.71
C THR A 113 5.43 -18.98 8.64
N GLN A 114 5.13 -18.74 7.38
CA GLN A 114 5.93 -19.14 6.23
C GLN A 114 6.60 -17.92 5.58
N VAL A 115 7.36 -17.16 6.38
CA VAL A 115 8.11 -16.00 5.90
C VAL A 115 9.56 -16.42 5.69
N ALA A 116 10.01 -16.39 4.42
CA ALA A 116 11.37 -16.71 4.03
C ALA A 116 12.38 -15.67 4.56
N GLU A 117 13.67 -16.03 4.55
CA GLU A 117 14.72 -15.07 4.88
C GLU A 117 14.66 -13.84 3.96
N PRO A 118 14.79 -12.63 4.53
CA PRO A 118 14.76 -11.40 3.74
C PRO A 118 15.96 -11.32 2.78
N ALA A 119 15.75 -10.69 1.62
CA ALA A 119 16.78 -10.53 0.60
C ALA A 119 16.81 -9.09 0.08
N ASN A 120 17.85 -8.74 -0.68
CA ASN A 120 17.86 -7.50 -1.45
C ASN A 120 17.06 -7.68 -2.74
N ASP A 121 16.40 -6.62 -3.18
CA ASP A 121 15.63 -6.65 -4.43
C ASP A 121 16.56 -6.71 -5.64
N VAL A 122 16.28 -7.63 -6.56
CA VAL A 122 17.08 -7.82 -7.77
C VAL A 122 16.64 -6.95 -8.93
N LEU A 123 15.44 -6.36 -8.87
CA LEU A 123 14.87 -5.53 -9.94
C LEU A 123 15.30 -4.07 -9.82
N TYR A 124 15.10 -3.49 -8.64
CA TYR A 124 15.44 -2.09 -8.38
C TYR A 124 16.77 -1.92 -7.64
N GLY A 125 17.33 -3.00 -7.13
CA GLY A 125 18.47 -2.94 -6.23
C GLY A 125 18.06 -2.24 -4.91
N GLU A 126 18.65 -1.07 -4.63
CA GLU A 126 18.40 -0.32 -3.39
C GLU A 126 17.63 0.99 -3.63
N LYS A 127 16.94 1.14 -4.78
CA LYS A 127 16.36 2.44 -5.20
C LYS A 127 15.00 2.29 -5.88
N MET A 128 14.03 1.74 -5.19
CA MET A 128 12.64 1.75 -5.66
C MET A 128 11.93 3.01 -5.15
N PRO A 129 11.64 4.01 -6.02
CA PRO A 129 11.19 5.34 -5.58
C PRO A 129 9.67 5.39 -5.33
N CYS A 130 9.16 4.44 -4.58
CA CYS A 130 7.77 4.35 -4.14
C CYS A 130 7.72 3.71 -2.75
N ARG A 131 6.52 3.46 -2.21
CA ARG A 131 6.35 2.86 -0.89
C ARG A 131 6.67 1.36 -0.89
N ALA A 132 5.91 0.56 -1.62
CA ALA A 132 6.08 -0.89 -1.66
C ALA A 132 5.43 -1.51 -2.90
N GLN A 133 5.85 -2.74 -3.24
CA GLN A 133 5.17 -3.59 -4.23
C GLN A 133 4.87 -4.96 -3.64
N ILE A 134 3.70 -5.52 -3.96
CA ILE A 134 3.33 -6.92 -3.71
C ILE A 134 3.39 -7.64 -5.04
N ARG A 135 4.41 -8.51 -5.23
CA ARG A 135 4.68 -9.21 -6.49
C ARG A 135 4.32 -10.68 -6.35
N PHE A 136 3.50 -11.19 -7.25
CA PHE A 136 2.97 -12.56 -7.15
C PHE A 136 2.62 -13.17 -8.50
N GLY A 137 2.67 -14.49 -8.57
CA GLY A 137 2.19 -15.28 -9.69
C GLY A 137 0.73 -15.74 -9.52
N ALA A 138 0.30 -16.61 -10.43
CA ALA A 138 -1.08 -17.14 -10.41
C ALA A 138 -1.44 -17.84 -9.09
N GLN A 139 -0.52 -18.61 -8.54
CA GLN A 139 -0.75 -19.41 -7.34
C GLN A 139 -0.66 -18.59 -6.05
N GLY A 140 -0.02 -17.40 -6.08
CA GLY A 140 0.12 -16.49 -4.95
C GLY A 140 -1.04 -15.50 -4.76
N THR A 141 -2.08 -15.55 -5.60
CA THR A 141 -3.15 -14.53 -5.65
C THR A 141 -3.87 -14.35 -4.31
N ALA A 142 -4.23 -15.45 -3.63
CA ALA A 142 -4.91 -15.38 -2.32
C ALA A 142 -4.01 -14.82 -1.21
N ALA A 143 -2.72 -15.18 -1.20
CA ALA A 143 -1.74 -14.64 -0.27
C ALA A 143 -1.45 -13.15 -0.56
N ALA A 144 -1.38 -12.75 -1.82
CA ALA A 144 -1.25 -11.35 -2.22
C ALA A 144 -2.47 -10.53 -1.77
N ARG A 145 -3.68 -11.11 -1.83
CA ARG A 145 -4.88 -10.47 -1.27
C ARG A 145 -4.73 -10.22 0.23
N THR A 146 -4.26 -11.20 1.00
CA THR A 146 -4.04 -11.02 2.45
C THR A 146 -3.02 -9.91 2.70
N LEU A 147 -1.91 -9.89 1.96
CA LEU A 147 -0.88 -8.85 2.08
C LEU A 147 -1.40 -7.47 1.67
N SER A 148 -2.31 -7.36 0.70
CA SER A 148 -2.93 -6.10 0.33
C SER A 148 -3.88 -5.52 1.40
N LEU A 149 -4.30 -6.33 2.38
CA LEU A 149 -5.00 -5.85 3.57
C LEU A 149 -4.03 -5.35 4.66
N VAL A 150 -2.80 -5.88 4.65
CA VAL A 150 -1.74 -5.51 5.61
C VAL A 150 -1.00 -4.25 5.15
N GLU A 151 -0.71 -4.13 3.86
CA GLU A 151 -0.05 -2.99 3.22
C GLU A 151 -0.90 -2.52 2.02
N PRO A 152 -2.00 -1.79 2.27
CA PRO A 152 -2.92 -1.37 1.22
C PRO A 152 -2.32 -0.37 0.22
N CYS A 153 -1.25 0.31 0.62
CA CYS A 153 -0.54 1.29 -0.20
C CYS A 153 0.49 0.67 -1.15
N ALA A 154 0.70 -0.65 -1.09
CA ALA A 154 1.59 -1.33 -2.01
C ALA A 154 0.97 -1.47 -3.40
N GLU A 155 1.77 -1.21 -4.44
CA GLU A 155 1.40 -1.52 -5.81
C GLU A 155 1.33 -3.04 -6.02
N LEU A 156 0.26 -3.52 -6.67
CA LEU A 156 0.09 -4.93 -7.00
C LEU A 156 0.76 -5.25 -8.33
N ILE A 157 1.66 -6.22 -8.35
CA ILE A 157 2.38 -6.65 -9.55
C ILE A 157 2.13 -8.12 -9.81
N ARG A 158 1.53 -8.44 -10.98
CA ARG A 158 1.37 -9.81 -11.45
C ARG A 158 2.55 -10.22 -12.29
N ASP A 159 3.33 -11.20 -11.84
CA ASP A 159 4.43 -11.78 -12.61
C ASP A 159 4.13 -13.21 -13.09
N GLU A 160 5.10 -13.82 -13.80
CA GLU A 160 4.94 -15.13 -14.43
C GLU A 160 5.45 -16.30 -13.57
N ARG A 161 5.75 -16.05 -12.27
CA ARG A 161 6.19 -17.13 -11.39
C ARG A 161 5.12 -18.21 -11.27
N GLN A 162 5.59 -19.46 -11.20
CA GLN A 162 4.71 -20.63 -11.13
C GLN A 162 4.49 -21.13 -9.70
N ASP A 163 5.23 -20.63 -8.75
CA ASP A 163 5.07 -20.96 -7.33
C ASP A 163 4.10 -19.99 -6.63
N ALA A 164 3.73 -20.31 -5.39
CA ALA A 164 2.80 -19.53 -4.58
C ALA A 164 3.49 -18.43 -3.74
N THR A 165 4.80 -18.21 -3.92
CA THR A 165 5.53 -17.19 -3.17
C THR A 165 5.08 -15.79 -3.55
N VAL A 166 4.90 -14.93 -2.55
CA VAL A 166 4.61 -13.51 -2.73
C VAL A 166 5.77 -12.70 -2.18
N ASP A 167 6.33 -11.82 -3.01
CA ASP A 167 7.35 -10.87 -2.57
C ASP A 167 6.73 -9.56 -2.13
N VAL A 168 7.11 -9.10 -0.95
CA VAL A 168 6.85 -7.73 -0.48
C VAL A 168 8.13 -6.94 -0.66
N ALA A 169 8.20 -6.13 -1.72
CA ALA A 169 9.34 -5.27 -2.00
C ALA A 169 9.16 -3.91 -1.33
N LEU A 170 10.11 -3.53 -0.49
CA LEU A 170 10.08 -2.28 0.26
C LEU A 170 10.83 -1.19 -0.49
N GLY A 171 10.20 -0.06 -0.76
CA GLY A 171 10.79 1.06 -1.47
C GLY A 171 11.35 2.16 -0.56
N GLU A 172 11.92 3.20 -1.17
CA GLU A 172 12.54 4.33 -0.46
C GLU A 172 11.54 5.11 0.42
N ASN A 173 10.25 5.11 0.04
CA ASN A 173 9.18 5.78 0.78
C ASN A 173 8.48 4.86 1.80
N PHE A 174 9.01 3.66 2.01
CA PHE A 174 8.48 2.77 3.04
C PHE A 174 8.99 3.22 4.41
N ASP A 175 8.08 3.47 5.33
CA ASP A 175 8.35 3.84 6.72
C ASP A 175 8.16 2.66 7.67
N ASP A 176 6.94 2.14 7.81
CA ASP A 176 6.61 1.03 8.71
C ASP A 176 5.45 0.19 8.16
N LEU A 177 5.33 -1.04 8.68
CA LEU A 177 4.23 -1.96 8.41
C LEU A 177 3.25 -1.93 9.58
N GLU A 178 2.25 -1.05 9.49
CA GLU A 178 1.23 -0.89 10.53
C GLU A 178 -0.18 -1.17 10.00
N PRO A 179 -0.60 -2.45 9.91
CA PRO A 179 -1.97 -2.75 9.52
C PRO A 179 -2.96 -2.14 10.51
N ASN A 180 -4.02 -1.54 9.98
CA ASN A 180 -5.07 -0.95 10.80
C ASN A 180 -5.83 -2.01 11.60
N ARG A 181 -6.66 -1.59 12.56
CA ARG A 181 -7.40 -2.51 13.43
C ARG A 181 -8.30 -3.49 12.65
N PRO A 182 -9.10 -3.07 11.63
CA PRO A 182 -9.87 -4.01 10.81
C PRO A 182 -8.99 -5.07 10.15
N ALA A 183 -7.84 -4.71 9.57
CA ALA A 183 -6.92 -5.68 8.97
C ALA A 183 -6.41 -6.70 10.00
N ARG A 184 -5.99 -6.26 11.19
CA ARG A 184 -5.54 -7.18 12.26
C ARG A 184 -6.64 -8.17 12.67
N THR A 185 -7.88 -7.70 12.84
CA THR A 185 -9.03 -8.57 13.14
C THR A 185 -9.28 -9.60 12.05
N LEU A 186 -9.17 -9.22 10.77
CA LEU A 186 -9.30 -10.16 9.65
C LEU A 186 -8.19 -11.22 9.65
N LEU A 187 -6.93 -10.83 9.93
CA LEU A 187 -5.82 -11.78 10.02
C LEU A 187 -6.03 -12.80 11.14
N GLU A 188 -6.52 -12.36 12.30
CA GLU A 188 -6.86 -13.25 13.43
C GLU A 188 -7.97 -14.23 13.03
N GLN A 189 -9.07 -13.74 12.43
CA GLN A 189 -10.18 -14.59 11.96
C GLN A 189 -9.71 -15.63 10.93
N LEU A 190 -8.87 -15.23 9.97
CA LEU A 190 -8.30 -16.13 8.96
C LEU A 190 -7.43 -17.22 9.59
N ASN A 191 -6.56 -16.84 10.53
CA ASN A 191 -5.70 -17.80 11.23
C ASN A 191 -6.50 -18.76 12.12
N ASP A 192 -7.50 -18.26 12.83
CA ASP A 192 -8.33 -19.12 13.69
C ASP A 192 -9.19 -20.06 12.86
N PHE A 193 -9.72 -19.60 11.72
CA PHE A 193 -10.41 -20.47 10.78
C PHE A 193 -9.47 -21.57 10.24
N ALA A 194 -8.25 -21.25 9.84
CA ALA A 194 -7.29 -22.21 9.34
C ALA A 194 -6.87 -23.26 10.39
N LYS A 195 -6.77 -22.86 11.67
CA LYS A 195 -6.53 -23.79 12.78
C LYS A 195 -7.69 -24.80 12.98
N GLN A 196 -8.92 -24.32 12.83
CA GLN A 196 -10.13 -25.14 12.97
C GLN A 196 -10.40 -26.03 11.74
N ASN A 197 -9.88 -25.63 10.58
CA ASN A 197 -10.06 -26.31 9.31
C ASN A 197 -8.69 -26.60 8.66
N PRO A 198 -7.86 -27.48 9.24
CA PRO A 198 -6.57 -27.79 8.66
C PRO A 198 -6.74 -28.44 7.28
N PRO A 199 -5.85 -28.15 6.31
CA PRO A 199 -5.95 -28.74 4.98
C PRO A 199 -5.87 -30.27 5.06
N THR A 200 -6.88 -30.95 4.53
CA THR A 200 -6.90 -32.42 4.43
C THR A 200 -5.91 -32.86 3.36
N GLN A 201 -4.96 -33.71 3.71
CA GLN A 201 -4.05 -34.31 2.72
C GLN A 201 -4.83 -35.21 1.78
N GLY A 202 -4.84 -34.87 0.47
CA GLY A 202 -5.25 -35.79 -0.61
C GLY A 202 -6.69 -35.69 -1.14
N GLY A 203 -7.43 -34.63 -0.87
CA GLY A 203 -8.77 -34.41 -1.45
C GLY A 203 -8.79 -33.33 -2.54
N LEU A 204 -9.71 -33.46 -3.51
CA LEU A 204 -10.10 -32.36 -4.40
C LEU A 204 -10.69 -31.25 -3.53
N GLN A 205 -10.02 -30.11 -3.44
CA GLN A 205 -10.36 -28.98 -2.55
C GLN A 205 -11.58 -28.17 -3.01
N ALA A 206 -12.39 -28.67 -3.93
CA ALA A 206 -13.56 -27.97 -4.47
C ALA A 206 -14.62 -27.60 -3.41
N ASP A 207 -14.66 -28.34 -2.28
CA ASP A 207 -15.66 -28.18 -1.22
C ASP A 207 -15.03 -27.78 0.13
N ALA A 208 -13.80 -27.25 0.15
CA ALA A 208 -13.21 -26.80 1.42
C ALA A 208 -14.04 -25.63 1.99
N PRO A 209 -14.36 -25.66 3.31
CA PRO A 209 -15.08 -24.56 3.92
C PRO A 209 -14.29 -23.26 3.77
N GLN A 210 -15.01 -22.19 3.46
CA GLN A 210 -14.42 -20.85 3.31
C GLN A 210 -14.75 -19.99 4.53
N PRO A 211 -13.83 -19.12 4.99
CA PRO A 211 -14.09 -18.22 6.09
C PRO A 211 -15.14 -17.18 5.66
N LYS A 212 -16.17 -16.99 6.45
CA LYS A 212 -17.14 -15.90 6.22
C LYS A 212 -16.58 -14.60 6.78
N LEU A 213 -15.92 -13.84 5.92
CA LEU A 213 -15.38 -12.54 6.27
C LEU A 213 -16.43 -11.44 6.07
N ASP A 214 -16.45 -10.47 6.99
CA ASP A 214 -17.32 -9.30 6.88
C ASP A 214 -16.80 -8.35 5.81
N ALA A 215 -17.62 -8.06 4.80
CA ALA A 215 -17.28 -7.15 3.71
C ALA A 215 -16.96 -5.72 4.18
N THR A 216 -17.59 -5.28 5.30
CA THR A 216 -17.31 -3.96 5.87
C THR A 216 -15.91 -3.88 6.47
N PHE A 217 -15.43 -4.96 7.10
CA PHE A 217 -14.06 -5.07 7.60
C PHE A 217 -13.04 -5.15 6.46
N LEU A 218 -13.35 -5.88 5.40
CA LEU A 218 -12.49 -5.95 4.21
C LEU A 218 -12.32 -4.57 3.55
N ALA A 219 -13.40 -3.83 3.41
CA ALA A 219 -13.36 -2.46 2.89
C ALA A 219 -12.61 -1.50 3.84
N ALA A 220 -12.88 -1.60 5.16
CA ALA A 220 -12.24 -0.77 6.16
C ALA A 220 -10.73 -1.05 6.30
N ALA A 221 -10.29 -2.30 6.09
CA ALA A 221 -8.87 -2.65 6.10
C ALA A 221 -8.10 -1.96 4.97
N ARG A 222 -8.75 -1.70 3.84
CA ARG A 222 -8.17 -1.03 2.69
C ARG A 222 -8.32 0.50 2.69
N ASN A 223 -9.19 1.01 3.55
CA ASN A 223 -9.43 2.44 3.62
C ASN A 223 -8.34 3.12 4.47
N VAL A 224 -7.20 3.35 3.85
CA VAL A 224 -6.06 4.06 4.43
C VAL A 224 -5.61 5.18 3.51
N LYS A 225 -4.93 6.15 4.08
CA LYS A 225 -4.33 7.26 3.34
C LYS A 225 -2.92 6.86 2.92
N CYS A 226 -2.63 6.77 1.65
CA CYS A 226 -1.31 6.51 1.09
C CYS A 226 -0.62 7.83 0.72
#